data_ab83ee4db144609a6f5fd677b95de7b9
#
_entry.id   ab83ee4db144609a6f5fd677b95de7b9
#
_cell.length_a   1.000
_cell.length_b   1.000
_cell.length_c   1.000
_cell.angle_alpha   90.00
_cell.angle_beta   90.00
_cell.angle_gamma   90.00
#
_symmetry.space_group_name_H-M   'P 1'
#
loop_
_entity.id
_entity.type
_entity.pdbx_description
1 polymer ?
#
loop_
_entity_poly.entity_id
_entity_poly.type
_entity_poly.pdbx_seq_one_letter_code
_entity_poly.pdbx_strand_id
1 'polypeptide(L)'
;MGQNKYVMLHSLLRMFAALLALVIFVSMFIATQIHHAEFSNINFSWTQTFFGDGINNKASPFGFIGYLLILIGGLAGLAFVFIDELIGKDLTKKLAFVAGGAMVVGGALILLNGVFFRAINELSFDFRLAAGPIVFGILGVLAGAMDVAALILEDKGL
;
A
#
# COMPACT_ATOMS: atom_id res chain seq x y z
N MET A 1 26.39 -25.14 2.48
CA MET A 1 26.03 -24.35 1.28
C MET A 1 24.54 -23.97 1.19
N GLY A 2 23.62 -24.55 1.98
CA GLY A 2 22.18 -24.24 1.98
C GLY A 2 21.78 -22.93 2.68
N GLN A 3 22.38 -22.62 3.82
CA GLN A 3 21.98 -21.47 4.65
C GLN A 3 22.10 -20.10 3.95
N ASN A 4 23.13 -19.89 3.14
CA ASN A 4 23.29 -18.60 2.44
C ASN A 4 22.22 -18.29 1.38
N LYS A 5 21.57 -19.31 0.81
CA LYS A 5 20.51 -19.08 -0.21
C LYS A 5 19.22 -18.54 0.41
N TYR A 6 18.87 -18.99 1.59
CA TYR A 6 17.63 -18.59 2.26
C TYR A 6 17.75 -17.20 2.91
N VAL A 7 18.89 -16.90 3.52
CA VAL A 7 19.20 -15.53 4.01
C VAL A 7 19.09 -14.50 2.87
N MET A 8 19.47 -14.86 1.67
CA MET A 8 19.36 -14.01 0.50
C MET A 8 17.91 -13.85 0.02
N LEU A 9 17.09 -14.89 0.13
CA LEU A 9 15.70 -14.87 -0.37
C LEU A 9 14.81 -13.90 0.41
N HIS A 10 14.79 -13.99 1.74
CA HIS A 10 13.92 -13.11 2.54
C HIS A 10 14.35 -11.63 2.49
N SER A 11 15.66 -11.35 2.42
CA SER A 11 16.13 -9.98 2.20
C SER A 11 15.71 -9.44 0.84
N LEU A 12 15.77 -10.25 -0.22
CA LEU A 12 15.32 -9.88 -1.56
C LEU A 12 13.80 -9.61 -1.58
N LEU A 13 13.00 -10.44 -0.89
CA LEU A 13 11.55 -10.23 -0.81
C LEU A 13 11.20 -8.89 -0.14
N ARG A 14 11.88 -8.54 0.95
CA ARG A 14 11.70 -7.25 1.63
C ARG A 14 12.13 -6.07 0.77
N MET A 15 13.28 -6.17 0.10
CA MET A 15 13.74 -5.14 -0.83
C MET A 15 12.73 -4.92 -1.97
N PHE A 16 12.20 -6.02 -2.52
CA PHE A 16 11.20 -5.95 -3.59
C PHE A 16 9.88 -5.35 -3.08
N ALA A 17 9.42 -5.72 -1.89
CA ALA A 17 8.24 -5.14 -1.28
C ALA A 17 8.39 -3.63 -1.04
N ALA A 18 9.56 -3.17 -0.56
CA ALA A 18 9.85 -1.76 -0.36
C ALA A 18 9.91 -0.98 -1.68
N LEU A 19 10.52 -1.53 -2.71
CA LEU A 19 10.57 -0.93 -4.04
C LEU A 19 9.15 -0.79 -4.62
N LEU A 20 8.35 -1.84 -4.49
CA LEU A 20 6.95 -1.84 -4.93
C LEU A 20 6.13 -0.80 -4.17
N ALA A 21 6.32 -0.67 -2.85
CA ALA A 21 5.68 0.35 -2.03
C ALA A 21 6.00 1.77 -2.51
N LEU A 22 7.26 2.03 -2.86
CA LEU A 22 7.68 3.32 -3.40
C LEU A 22 7.03 3.61 -4.76
N VAL A 23 7.00 2.63 -5.66
CA VAL A 23 6.35 2.76 -6.97
C VAL A 23 4.86 3.03 -6.82
N ILE A 24 4.17 2.31 -5.93
CA ILE A 24 2.75 2.51 -5.64
C ILE A 24 2.51 3.94 -5.14
N PHE A 25 3.31 4.41 -4.19
CA PHE A 25 3.15 5.76 -3.65
C PHE A 25 3.38 6.86 -4.70
N VAL A 26 4.43 6.74 -5.51
CA VAL A 26 4.71 7.72 -6.59
C VAL A 26 3.61 7.72 -7.64
N SER A 27 3.06 6.56 -7.99
CA SER A 27 1.99 6.44 -8.98
C SER A 27 0.68 7.11 -8.56
N MET A 28 0.46 7.33 -7.26
CA MET A 28 -0.67 8.09 -6.74
C MET A 28 -0.79 9.49 -7.39
N PHE A 29 0.34 10.16 -7.62
CA PHE A 29 0.36 11.54 -8.11
C PHE A 29 -0.01 11.68 -9.58
N ILE A 30 0.12 10.61 -10.36
CA ILE A 30 -0.15 10.61 -11.80
C ILE A 30 -1.41 9.85 -12.19
N ALA A 31 -1.93 8.99 -11.32
CA ALA A 31 -3.10 8.18 -11.61
C ALA A 31 -4.40 8.94 -11.34
N THR A 32 -5.36 8.80 -12.25
CA THR A 32 -6.77 9.12 -11.97
C THR A 32 -7.24 8.22 -10.83
N GLN A 33 -7.90 8.79 -9.82
CA GLN A 33 -8.35 8.03 -8.65
C GLN A 33 -9.78 7.52 -8.83
N ILE A 34 -10.68 8.38 -9.26
CA ILE A 34 -12.10 8.06 -9.48
C ILE A 34 -12.48 8.50 -10.90
N HIS A 35 -13.33 7.73 -11.55
CA HIS A 35 -13.90 8.08 -12.85
C HIS A 35 -15.41 7.80 -12.87
N HIS A 36 -16.11 8.46 -13.79
CA HIS A 36 -17.51 8.16 -14.09
C HIS A 36 -17.59 7.08 -15.16
N ALA A 37 -18.43 6.06 -14.95
CA ALA A 37 -18.51 4.91 -15.85
C ALA A 37 -19.01 5.26 -17.27
N GLU A 38 -19.95 6.21 -17.36
CA GLU A 38 -20.58 6.59 -18.63
C GLU A 38 -19.94 7.81 -19.29
N PHE A 39 -19.35 8.72 -18.50
CA PHE A 39 -18.76 9.96 -18.96
C PHE A 39 -17.25 9.95 -18.75
N SER A 40 -16.49 9.54 -19.77
CA SER A 40 -15.03 9.39 -19.71
C SER A 40 -14.25 10.69 -19.44
N ASN A 41 -14.88 11.84 -19.56
CA ASN A 41 -14.29 13.15 -19.27
C ASN A 41 -14.47 13.60 -17.80
N ILE A 42 -15.25 12.89 -16.99
CA ILE A 42 -15.41 13.18 -15.56
C ILE A 42 -14.46 12.29 -14.79
N ASN A 43 -13.32 12.87 -14.41
CA ASN A 43 -12.26 12.18 -13.69
C ASN A 43 -11.81 13.03 -12.50
N PHE A 44 -11.51 12.37 -11.38
CA PHE A 44 -10.99 13.01 -10.18
C PHE A 44 -9.53 12.60 -9.96
N SER A 45 -8.67 13.61 -9.88
CA SER A 45 -7.27 13.45 -9.51
C SER A 45 -7.12 13.07 -8.02
N TRP A 46 -5.89 12.77 -7.61
CA TRP A 46 -5.59 12.48 -6.21
C TRP A 46 -5.91 13.67 -5.28
N THR A 47 -5.64 14.92 -5.71
CA THR A 47 -5.95 16.12 -4.93
C THR A 47 -7.45 16.27 -4.71
N GLN A 48 -8.24 16.16 -5.76
CA GLN A 48 -9.70 16.29 -5.70
C GLN A 48 -10.33 15.17 -4.89
N THR A 49 -9.80 13.94 -5.03
CA THR A 49 -10.34 12.78 -4.30
C THR A 49 -10.03 12.83 -2.82
N PHE A 50 -8.78 13.14 -2.45
CA PHE A 50 -8.33 13.01 -1.06
C PHE A 50 -8.56 14.26 -0.23
N PHE A 51 -8.49 15.45 -0.85
CA PHE A 51 -8.61 16.72 -0.14
C PHE A 51 -9.87 17.52 -0.51
N GLY A 52 -10.60 17.05 -1.52
CA GLY A 52 -11.75 17.76 -2.06
C GLY A 52 -11.33 18.92 -2.96
N ASP A 53 -12.29 19.54 -3.62
CA ASP A 53 -12.09 20.75 -4.45
C ASP A 53 -12.66 22.02 -3.79
N GLY A 54 -13.25 21.87 -2.61
CA GLY A 54 -13.85 22.96 -1.84
C GLY A 54 -15.18 23.48 -2.37
N ILE A 55 -15.64 23.01 -3.53
CA ILE A 55 -16.85 23.48 -4.20
C ILE A 55 -17.85 22.32 -4.39
N ASN A 56 -17.42 21.25 -5.08
CA ASN A 56 -18.30 20.17 -5.51
C ASN A 56 -18.02 18.85 -4.78
N ASN A 57 -16.81 18.65 -4.29
CA ASN A 57 -16.39 17.37 -3.69
C ASN A 57 -15.84 17.55 -2.28
N LYS A 58 -16.38 16.74 -1.36
CA LYS A 58 -15.84 16.59 0.00
C LYS A 58 -14.61 15.69 -0.01
N ALA A 59 -13.65 15.95 0.86
CA ALA A 59 -12.44 15.14 1.00
C ALA A 59 -12.74 13.69 1.40
N SER A 60 -12.05 12.74 0.75
CA SER A 60 -12.06 11.32 1.12
C SER A 60 -10.62 10.84 1.36
N PRO A 61 -10.05 11.04 2.56
CA PRO A 61 -8.62 10.84 2.82
C PRO A 61 -8.22 9.35 2.94
N PHE A 62 -9.17 8.42 2.93
CA PHE A 62 -8.90 7.00 3.17
C PHE A 62 -7.93 6.40 2.17
N GLY A 63 -8.04 6.74 0.88
CA GLY A 63 -7.10 6.30 -0.13
C GLY A 63 -5.69 6.86 0.11
N PHE A 64 -5.56 8.13 0.47
CA PHE A 64 -4.28 8.76 0.81
C PHE A 64 -3.62 8.09 2.01
N ILE A 65 -4.39 7.82 3.07
CA ILE A 65 -3.92 7.05 4.24
C ILE A 65 -3.42 5.67 3.78
N GLY A 66 -4.15 5.01 2.87
CA GLY A 66 -3.74 3.73 2.30
C GLY A 66 -2.38 3.79 1.61
N TYR A 67 -2.14 4.78 0.75
CA TYR A 67 -0.84 4.99 0.09
C TYR A 67 0.29 5.27 1.10
N LEU A 68 0.03 6.07 2.14
CA LEU A 68 1.00 6.33 3.21
C LEU A 68 1.33 5.07 4.01
N LEU A 69 0.34 4.25 4.36
CA LEU A 69 0.57 3.00 5.08
C LEU A 69 1.43 2.02 4.27
N ILE A 70 1.22 1.94 2.96
CA ILE A 70 2.06 1.12 2.07
C ILE A 70 3.49 1.65 2.06
N LEU A 71 3.69 2.96 1.88
CA LEU A 71 5.01 3.56 1.85
C LEU A 71 5.75 3.35 3.18
N ILE A 72 5.13 3.71 4.29
CA ILE A 72 5.74 3.61 5.61
C ILE A 72 6.03 2.15 5.96
N GLY A 73 5.09 1.24 5.68
CA GLY A 73 5.26 -0.19 5.90
C GLY A 73 6.43 -0.76 5.08
N GLY A 74 6.50 -0.43 3.80
CA GLY A 74 7.59 -0.91 2.93
C GLY A 74 8.96 -0.38 3.36
N LEU A 75 9.07 0.91 3.68
CA LEU A 75 10.33 1.50 4.17
C LEU A 75 10.73 0.95 5.55
N ALA A 76 9.77 0.77 6.46
CA ALA A 76 10.04 0.18 7.76
C ALA A 76 10.48 -1.28 7.63
N GLY A 77 9.80 -2.09 6.83
CA GLY A 77 10.18 -3.48 6.56
C GLY A 77 11.61 -3.59 6.02
N LEU A 78 12.01 -2.70 5.11
CA LEU A 78 13.37 -2.62 4.60
C LEU A 78 14.37 -2.19 5.70
N ALA A 79 14.03 -1.17 6.49
CA ALA A 79 14.91 -0.68 7.56
C ALA A 79 15.23 -1.78 8.60
N PHE A 80 14.27 -2.64 8.92
CA PHE A 80 14.45 -3.72 9.87
C PHE A 80 15.49 -4.77 9.43
N VAL A 81 15.79 -4.87 8.14
CA VAL A 81 16.90 -5.72 7.64
C VAL A 81 18.26 -5.22 8.16
N PHE A 82 18.39 -3.92 8.39
CA PHE A 82 19.67 -3.30 8.77
C PHE A 82 19.83 -3.03 10.28
N ILE A 83 18.72 -2.93 11.01
CA ILE A 83 18.74 -2.52 12.42
C ILE A 83 18.44 -3.65 13.41
N ASP A 84 18.30 -4.86 12.93
CA ASP A 84 17.94 -6.04 13.72
C ASP A 84 18.96 -6.31 14.84
N GLU A 85 20.25 -6.08 14.58
CA GLU A 85 21.32 -6.20 15.59
C GLU A 85 21.24 -5.15 16.70
N LEU A 86 20.64 -3.99 16.41
CA LEU A 86 20.56 -2.87 17.35
C LEU A 86 19.38 -2.99 18.32
N ILE A 87 18.23 -3.47 17.86
CA ILE A 87 16.99 -3.49 18.64
C ILE A 87 16.58 -4.89 19.12
N GLY A 88 17.28 -5.92 18.66
CA GLY A 88 17.05 -7.31 19.02
C GLY A 88 16.00 -8.00 18.13
N LYS A 89 16.26 -9.25 17.80
CA LYS A 89 15.51 -10.03 16.82
C LYS A 89 14.00 -10.14 17.10
N ASP A 90 13.60 -10.33 18.36
CA ASP A 90 12.19 -10.49 18.72
C ASP A 90 11.38 -9.20 18.48
N LEU A 91 11.96 -8.05 18.79
CA LEU A 91 11.31 -6.77 18.56
C LEU A 91 11.25 -6.46 17.06
N THR A 92 12.34 -6.71 16.35
CA THR A 92 12.40 -6.55 14.88
C THR A 92 11.32 -7.38 14.18
N LYS A 93 11.14 -8.65 14.56
CA LYS A 93 10.09 -9.50 14.00
C LYS A 93 8.67 -8.94 14.21
N LYS A 94 8.37 -8.50 15.43
CA LYS A 94 7.06 -7.90 15.74
C LYS A 94 6.80 -6.64 14.92
N LEU A 95 7.80 -5.76 14.84
CA LEU A 95 7.69 -4.51 14.07
C LEU A 95 7.57 -4.77 12.57
N ALA A 96 8.31 -5.72 12.02
CA ALA A 96 8.21 -6.11 10.62
C ALA A 96 6.84 -6.75 10.30
N PHE A 97 6.26 -7.55 11.21
CA PHE A 97 4.90 -8.04 11.06
C PHE A 97 3.87 -6.89 11.00
N VAL A 98 4.03 -5.88 11.87
CA VAL A 98 3.19 -4.67 11.85
C VAL A 98 3.37 -3.88 10.56
N ALA A 99 4.61 -3.78 10.04
CA ALA A 99 4.91 -3.10 8.80
C ALA A 99 4.23 -3.77 7.59
N GLY A 100 4.36 -5.09 7.46
CA GLY A 100 3.67 -5.86 6.42
C GLY A 100 2.15 -5.79 6.55
N GLY A 101 1.63 -5.88 7.78
CA GLY A 101 0.20 -5.68 8.07
C GLY A 101 -0.31 -4.29 7.67
N ALA A 102 0.47 -3.25 7.92
CA ALA A 102 0.15 -1.89 7.50
C ALA A 102 0.04 -1.76 5.98
N MET A 103 0.91 -2.43 5.21
CA MET A 103 0.83 -2.45 3.75
C MET A 103 -0.44 -3.16 3.26
N VAL A 104 -0.83 -4.29 3.87
CA VAL A 104 -2.08 -5.00 3.55
C VAL A 104 -3.29 -4.11 3.81
N VAL A 105 -3.36 -3.48 4.98
CA VAL A 105 -4.44 -2.53 5.34
C VAL A 105 -4.44 -1.35 4.39
N GLY A 106 -3.28 -0.81 4.06
CA GLY A 106 -3.12 0.29 3.10
C GLY A 106 -3.69 -0.07 1.72
N GLY A 107 -3.36 -1.25 1.19
CA GLY A 107 -3.91 -1.76 -0.07
C GLY A 107 -5.43 -1.91 -0.02
N ALA A 108 -5.97 -2.44 1.08
CA ALA A 108 -7.42 -2.54 1.27
C ALA A 108 -8.11 -1.17 1.30
N LEU A 109 -7.52 -0.17 1.97
CA LEU A 109 -8.05 1.21 2.00
C LEU A 109 -8.08 1.84 0.62
N ILE A 110 -7.05 1.61 -0.21
CA ILE A 110 -7.03 2.09 -1.61
C ILE A 110 -8.18 1.44 -2.39
N LEU A 111 -8.38 0.12 -2.27
CA LEU A 111 -9.44 -0.60 -2.97
C LEU A 111 -10.85 -0.14 -2.53
N LEU A 112 -11.02 0.18 -1.26
CA LEU A 112 -12.28 0.67 -0.71
C LEU A 112 -12.50 2.17 -0.93
N ASN A 113 -11.49 2.92 -1.39
CA ASN A 113 -11.59 4.38 -1.53
C ASN A 113 -12.72 4.81 -2.46
N GLY A 114 -13.04 4.04 -3.50
CA GLY A 114 -14.18 4.32 -4.38
C GLY A 114 -15.53 4.25 -3.65
N VAL A 115 -15.66 3.35 -2.69
CA VAL A 115 -16.86 3.23 -1.85
C VAL A 115 -16.95 4.43 -0.89
N PHE A 116 -15.86 4.75 -0.20
CA PHE A 116 -15.80 5.88 0.72
C PHE A 116 -16.06 7.22 0.03
N PHE A 117 -15.43 7.43 -1.14
CA PHE A 117 -15.62 8.66 -1.91
C PHE A 117 -17.09 8.87 -2.30
N ARG A 118 -17.74 7.83 -2.81
CA ARG A 118 -19.18 7.90 -3.14
C ARG A 118 -20.05 8.17 -1.93
N ALA A 119 -19.82 7.46 -0.84
CA ALA A 119 -20.60 7.61 0.38
C ALA A 119 -20.48 9.02 0.97
N ILE A 120 -19.28 9.59 1.00
CA ILE A 120 -19.01 10.94 1.52
C ILE A 120 -19.63 12.03 0.63
N ASN A 121 -19.60 11.82 -0.69
CA ASN A 121 -20.06 12.79 -1.67
C ASN A 121 -21.49 12.54 -2.16
N GLU A 122 -22.17 11.53 -1.61
CA GLU A 122 -23.56 11.18 -1.96
C GLU A 122 -23.76 10.92 -3.47
N LEU A 123 -22.71 10.32 -4.12
CA LEU A 123 -22.68 10.08 -5.55
C LEU A 123 -23.30 8.75 -5.94
N SER A 124 -23.76 8.67 -7.21
CA SER A 124 -24.29 7.45 -7.80
C SER A 124 -23.24 6.33 -7.94
N PHE A 125 -23.67 5.11 -8.22
CA PHE A 125 -22.80 3.95 -8.46
C PHE A 125 -21.97 4.05 -9.73
N ASP A 126 -22.23 5.04 -10.60
CA ASP A 126 -21.48 5.27 -11.84
C ASP A 126 -20.09 5.84 -11.58
N PHE A 127 -19.87 6.44 -10.40
CA PHE A 127 -18.54 6.83 -9.95
C PHE A 127 -17.80 5.62 -9.38
N ARG A 128 -16.71 5.23 -10.04
CA ARG A 128 -15.95 4.01 -9.72
C ARG A 128 -14.48 4.32 -9.49
N LEU A 129 -13.83 3.43 -8.74
CA LEU A 129 -12.38 3.47 -8.60
C LEU A 129 -11.74 3.23 -9.97
N ALA A 130 -10.77 4.07 -10.35
CA ALA A 130 -10.07 3.92 -11.62
C ALA A 130 -9.14 2.69 -11.61
N ALA A 131 -8.75 2.22 -12.79
CA ALA A 131 -7.93 1.02 -12.94
C ALA A 131 -6.57 1.11 -12.21
N GLY A 132 -5.95 2.30 -12.23
CA GLY A 132 -4.68 2.52 -11.53
C GLY A 132 -4.75 2.19 -10.04
N PRO A 133 -5.60 2.86 -9.26
CA PRO A 133 -5.80 2.54 -7.84
C PRO A 133 -6.21 1.10 -7.56
N ILE A 134 -6.98 0.45 -8.44
CA ILE A 134 -7.30 -0.98 -8.28
C ILE A 134 -6.02 -1.82 -8.34
N VAL A 135 -5.20 -1.60 -9.36
CA VAL A 135 -3.92 -2.32 -9.51
C VAL A 135 -3.00 -2.02 -8.31
N PHE A 136 -2.88 -0.75 -7.90
CA PHE A 136 -2.02 -0.36 -6.78
C PHE A 136 -2.50 -0.90 -5.44
N GLY A 137 -3.80 -0.94 -5.21
CA GLY A 137 -4.37 -1.56 -4.01
C GLY A 137 -4.05 -3.06 -3.93
N ILE A 138 -4.22 -3.80 -5.04
CA ILE A 138 -3.85 -5.23 -5.12
C ILE A 138 -2.36 -5.41 -4.90
N LEU A 139 -1.51 -4.63 -5.56
CA LEU A 139 -0.07 -4.70 -5.40
C LEU A 139 0.38 -4.35 -3.97
N GLY A 140 -0.30 -3.42 -3.30
CA GLY A 140 -0.06 -3.09 -1.89
C GLY A 140 -0.34 -4.27 -0.96
N VAL A 141 -1.47 -4.96 -1.17
CA VAL A 141 -1.80 -6.19 -0.42
C VAL A 141 -0.75 -7.27 -0.67
N LEU A 142 -0.35 -7.47 -1.93
CA LEU A 142 0.67 -8.46 -2.28
C LEU A 142 2.05 -8.12 -1.67
N ALA A 143 2.46 -6.86 -1.72
CA ALA A 143 3.72 -6.41 -1.13
C ALA A 143 3.74 -6.65 0.39
N GLY A 144 2.64 -6.33 1.09
CA GLY A 144 2.52 -6.62 2.52
C GLY A 144 2.53 -8.12 2.84
N ALA A 145 1.85 -8.93 2.02
CA ALA A 145 1.87 -10.39 2.15
C ALA A 145 3.28 -10.97 1.92
N MET A 146 4.03 -10.42 0.96
CA MET A 146 5.43 -10.81 0.70
C MET A 146 6.33 -10.47 1.89
N ASP A 147 6.16 -9.31 2.51
CA ASP A 147 6.94 -8.91 3.68
C ASP A 147 6.66 -9.83 4.88
N VAL A 148 5.40 -10.16 5.13
CA VAL A 148 5.00 -11.15 6.16
C VAL A 148 5.53 -12.55 5.84
N ALA A 149 5.47 -12.97 4.58
CA ALA A 149 6.00 -14.27 4.15
C ALA A 149 7.52 -14.36 4.37
N ALA A 150 8.26 -13.27 4.10
CA ALA A 150 9.69 -13.20 4.37
C ALA A 150 10.02 -13.45 5.85
N LEU A 151 9.21 -12.90 6.76
CA LEU A 151 9.35 -13.14 8.20
C LEU A 151 9.13 -14.61 8.59
N ILE A 152 8.09 -15.22 8.03
CA ILE A 152 7.77 -16.65 8.31
C ILE A 152 8.89 -17.56 7.80
N LEU A 153 9.47 -17.25 6.65
CA LEU A 153 10.61 -18.01 6.11
C LEU A 153 11.85 -17.85 6.98
N GLU A 154 12.13 -16.65 7.42
CA GLU A 154 13.24 -16.35 8.34
C GLU A 154 13.09 -17.12 9.65
N ASP A 155 11.88 -17.19 10.22
CA ASP A 155 11.60 -17.86 11.48
C ASP A 155 11.75 -19.38 11.39
N LYS A 156 11.45 -19.96 10.23
CA LYS A 156 11.63 -21.40 9.98
C LYS A 156 13.05 -21.80 9.60
N GLY A 157 13.97 -20.84 9.48
CA GLY A 157 15.34 -21.10 9.01
C GLY A 157 15.41 -21.55 7.55
N LEU A 158 14.40 -21.20 6.75
CA LEU A 158 14.26 -21.53 5.33
C LEU A 158 14.67 -20.36 4.45
#